data_779c275ee2d35d53ad521a138edeabae
#
_entry.id   779c275ee2d35d53ad521a138edeabae
#
_cell.length_a   1.000
_cell.length_b   1.000
_cell.length_c   1.000
_cell.angle_alpha   90.00
_cell.angle_beta   90.00
_cell.angle_gamma   90.00
#
_symmetry.space_group_name_H-M   'P 1'
#
loop_
_entity.id
_entity.type
_entity.pdbx_description
1 polymer ?
#
loop_
_entity_poly.entity_id
_entity_poly.type
_entity_poly.pdbx_seq_one_letter_code
_entity_poly.pdbx_strand_id
1 'polypeptide(L)'
;CVNLKERWEDAPKIKEMMTTPDGNIYGIPSLDSGGLGHGAVNYKVWMNKEWLENVGMEAPQTTEEFRAVLEAFKEQDANGNGDPNDEIPFSGAINTWAAEVYPYLINAFDYFDPSNGYLKLKDGVISGTAGTDGVREGLKYIAGLYADGLIDPAALTQDESQLSALGTKEEVICGTAACGHIG
;
A
#
# COMPACT_ATOMS: atom_id res chain seq x y z
N CYS A 1 -7.13 29.65 20.33
CA CYS A 1 -6.93 29.47 18.90
C CYS A 1 -8.31 29.37 18.23
N VAL A 2 -8.67 30.37 17.40
CA VAL A 2 -10.03 30.46 16.81
C VAL A 2 -10.24 29.26 15.86
N ASN A 3 -9.32 29.00 14.97
CA ASN A 3 -9.42 27.92 13.98
C ASN A 3 -9.56 26.52 14.62
N LEU A 4 -8.96 26.31 15.80
CA LEU A 4 -9.10 25.05 16.51
C LEU A 4 -10.48 24.89 17.13
N LYS A 5 -11.11 25.98 17.59
CA LYS A 5 -12.47 25.94 18.11
C LYS A 5 -13.50 25.58 17.03
N GLU A 6 -13.35 26.18 15.83
CA GLU A 6 -14.20 25.85 14.69
C GLU A 6 -14.06 24.37 14.31
N ARG A 7 -12.83 23.83 14.28
CA ARG A 7 -12.58 22.41 14.01
C ARG A 7 -13.17 21.47 15.07
N TRP A 8 -13.25 21.90 16.31
CA TRP A 8 -13.88 21.11 17.37
C TRP A 8 -15.41 21.10 17.28
N GLU A 9 -16.03 22.12 16.68
CA GLU A 9 -17.47 22.11 16.37
C GLU A 9 -17.77 21.08 15.28
N ASP A 10 -16.92 20.97 14.27
CA ASP A 10 -17.05 19.97 13.20
C ASP A 10 -16.77 18.53 13.69
N ALA A 11 -15.92 18.36 14.69
CA ALA A 11 -15.46 17.05 15.18
C ALA A 11 -15.43 16.98 16.72
N PRO A 12 -16.57 17.01 17.40
CA PRO A 12 -16.66 17.12 18.87
C PRO A 12 -15.99 15.96 19.61
N LYS A 13 -15.97 14.73 19.03
CA LYS A 13 -15.27 13.58 19.59
C LYS A 13 -13.77 13.79 19.75
N ILE A 14 -13.14 14.58 18.87
CA ILE A 14 -11.72 14.87 18.96
C ILE A 14 -11.41 15.72 20.17
N LYS A 15 -12.25 16.72 20.45
CA LYS A 15 -12.14 17.51 21.68
C LYS A 15 -12.24 16.63 22.92
N GLU A 16 -13.20 15.70 22.96
CA GLU A 16 -13.38 14.77 24.04
C GLU A 16 -12.14 13.88 24.23
N MET A 17 -11.61 13.30 23.15
CA MET A 17 -10.39 12.45 23.18
C MET A 17 -9.15 13.21 23.66
N MET A 18 -9.05 14.50 23.36
CA MET A 18 -7.90 15.35 23.74
C MET A 18 -8.02 15.94 25.14
N THR A 19 -9.21 15.85 25.77
CA THR A 19 -9.43 16.38 27.11
C THR A 19 -8.95 15.36 28.14
N THR A 20 -7.96 15.73 28.94
CA THR A 20 -7.42 14.90 30.01
C THR A 20 -8.40 14.85 31.22
N PRO A 21 -8.24 13.91 32.18
CA PRO A 21 -9.12 13.79 33.34
C PRO A 21 -9.22 15.04 34.22
N ASP A 22 -8.26 15.93 34.17
CA ASP A 22 -8.27 17.23 34.85
C ASP A 22 -9.05 18.32 34.09
N GLY A 23 -9.64 18.00 32.94
CA GLY A 23 -10.43 18.90 32.11
C GLY A 23 -9.62 19.80 31.17
N ASN A 24 -8.31 19.63 31.12
CA ASN A 24 -7.43 20.46 30.30
C ASN A 24 -7.05 19.74 28.99
N ILE A 25 -6.61 20.54 27.99
CA ILE A 25 -6.08 20.05 26.71
C ILE A 25 -4.63 20.53 26.61
N TYR A 26 -3.70 19.59 26.59
CA TYR A 26 -2.26 19.88 26.59
C TYR A 26 -1.57 19.70 25.23
N GLY A 27 -2.28 19.20 24.23
CA GLY A 27 -1.74 18.99 22.91
C GLY A 27 -2.72 19.37 21.80
N ILE A 28 -2.20 19.64 20.62
CA ILE A 28 -3.00 19.81 19.41
C ILE A 28 -2.90 18.52 18.62
N PRO A 29 -4.04 17.85 18.34
CA PRO A 29 -4.01 16.60 17.57
C PRO A 29 -3.63 16.87 16.13
N SER A 30 -2.93 15.93 15.52
CA SER A 30 -2.86 15.83 14.07
C SER A 30 -4.20 15.28 13.59
N LEU A 31 -4.94 16.10 12.86
CA LEU A 31 -6.25 15.73 12.32
C LEU A 31 -6.11 15.45 10.84
N ASP A 32 -6.35 14.21 10.47
CA ASP A 32 -6.68 13.91 9.08
C ASP A 32 -8.15 14.29 8.86
N SER A 33 -8.42 15.02 7.81
CA SER A 33 -9.72 15.68 7.54
C SER A 33 -10.87 14.73 7.20
N GLY A 34 -10.79 13.46 7.62
CA GLY A 34 -11.92 12.52 7.65
C GLY A 34 -12.54 12.14 6.31
N GLY A 35 -11.88 12.46 5.20
CA GLY A 35 -12.22 11.97 3.87
C GLY A 35 -11.31 10.79 3.49
N LEU A 36 -11.42 10.32 2.25
CA LEU A 36 -10.45 9.42 1.63
C LEU A 36 -9.11 10.15 1.40
N GLY A 37 -8.65 10.90 2.42
CA GLY A 37 -7.41 11.62 2.42
C GLY A 37 -6.21 10.70 2.49
N HIS A 38 -5.03 11.27 2.28
CA HIS A 38 -3.75 10.57 2.25
C HIS A 38 -3.51 9.65 3.47
N GLY A 39 -4.00 10.03 4.66
CA GLY A 39 -3.88 9.25 5.89
C GLY A 39 -4.90 8.13 6.07
N ALA A 40 -5.99 8.12 5.29
CA ALA A 40 -7.04 7.10 5.43
C ALA A 40 -6.67 5.77 4.75
N VAL A 41 -5.76 5.82 3.76
CA VAL A 41 -5.29 4.63 3.02
C VAL A 41 -3.77 4.66 3.03
N ASN A 42 -3.17 3.92 3.95
CA ASN A 42 -1.72 3.89 4.11
C ASN A 42 -1.04 3.01 3.05
N TYR A 43 -1.53 1.78 2.89
CA TYR A 43 -0.98 0.84 1.93
C TYR A 43 -1.55 1.10 0.54
N LYS A 44 -0.69 1.51 -0.37
CA LYS A 44 -1.02 1.81 -1.77
C LYS A 44 -0.06 1.06 -2.68
N VAL A 45 -0.53 0.80 -3.88
CA VAL A 45 0.30 0.33 -4.98
C VAL A 45 0.21 1.36 -6.10
N TRP A 46 1.35 1.78 -6.57
CA TRP A 46 1.51 2.69 -7.68
C TRP A 46 1.99 1.91 -8.88
N MET A 47 1.37 2.15 -10.02
CA MET A 47 1.65 1.44 -11.26
C MET A 47 2.02 2.44 -12.34
N ASN A 48 3.05 2.13 -13.13
CA ASN A 48 3.50 2.98 -14.21
C ASN A 48 2.48 2.95 -15.35
N LYS A 49 1.89 4.11 -15.62
CA LYS A 49 0.85 4.25 -16.65
C LYS A 49 1.41 4.05 -18.07
N GLU A 50 2.62 4.53 -18.32
CA GLU A 50 3.29 4.39 -19.61
C GLU A 50 3.55 2.91 -19.95
N TRP A 51 3.97 2.13 -18.93
CA TRP A 51 4.14 0.69 -19.11
C TRP A 51 2.82 -0.02 -19.43
N LEU A 52 1.71 0.36 -18.79
CA LEU A 52 0.39 -0.17 -19.14
C LEU A 52 0.04 0.14 -20.61
N GLU A 53 0.28 1.38 -21.05
CA GLU A 53 0.04 1.80 -22.43
C GLU A 53 0.93 1.01 -23.41
N ASN A 54 2.21 0.82 -23.10
CA ASN A 54 3.17 0.09 -23.94
C ASN A 54 2.79 -1.39 -24.11
N VAL A 55 2.33 -2.04 -23.05
CA VAL A 55 1.86 -3.45 -23.11
C VAL A 55 0.38 -3.57 -23.54
N GLY A 56 -0.31 -2.46 -23.78
CA GLY A 56 -1.71 -2.43 -24.27
C GLY A 56 -2.73 -2.89 -23.23
N MET A 57 -2.47 -2.68 -21.95
CA MET A 57 -3.34 -3.10 -20.84
C MET A 57 -3.92 -1.90 -20.09
N GLU A 58 -5.07 -2.10 -19.46
CA GLU A 58 -5.71 -1.15 -18.55
C GLU A 58 -5.28 -1.41 -17.09
N ALA A 59 -5.54 -0.44 -16.22
CA ALA A 59 -5.30 -0.60 -14.78
C ALA A 59 -6.15 -1.76 -14.21
N PRO A 60 -5.54 -2.72 -13.51
CA PRO A 60 -6.23 -3.93 -13.06
C PRO A 60 -7.28 -3.64 -12.00
N GLN A 61 -8.39 -4.36 -12.04
CA GLN A 61 -9.51 -4.27 -11.10
C GLN A 61 -9.66 -5.55 -10.25
N THR A 62 -9.01 -6.64 -10.65
CA THR A 62 -9.04 -7.94 -9.97
C THR A 62 -7.63 -8.46 -9.70
N THR A 63 -7.52 -9.45 -8.84
CA THR A 63 -6.24 -10.14 -8.56
C THR A 63 -5.69 -10.86 -9.79
N GLU A 64 -6.58 -11.42 -10.62
CA GLU A 64 -6.24 -12.07 -11.87
C GLU A 64 -5.70 -11.07 -12.90
N GLU A 65 -6.37 -9.93 -13.05
CA GLU A 65 -5.91 -8.86 -13.93
C GLU A 65 -4.58 -8.25 -13.43
N PHE A 66 -4.44 -8.08 -12.11
CA PHE A 66 -3.17 -7.59 -11.52
C PHE A 66 -2.02 -8.54 -11.85
N ARG A 67 -2.23 -9.85 -11.71
CA ARG A 67 -1.25 -10.85 -12.11
C ARG A 67 -0.91 -10.75 -13.60
N ALA A 68 -1.92 -10.68 -14.47
CA ALA A 68 -1.73 -10.60 -15.92
C ALA A 68 -0.92 -9.35 -16.33
N VAL A 69 -1.15 -8.21 -15.67
CA VAL A 69 -0.35 -6.99 -15.88
C VAL A 69 1.11 -7.21 -15.47
N LEU A 70 1.37 -7.82 -14.30
CA LEU A 70 2.74 -8.10 -13.88
C LEU A 70 3.45 -9.10 -14.81
N GLU A 71 2.73 -10.10 -15.33
CA GLU A 71 3.26 -11.03 -16.34
C GLU A 71 3.62 -10.28 -17.63
N ALA A 72 2.75 -9.39 -18.10
CA ALA A 72 3.03 -8.57 -19.27
C ALA A 72 4.25 -7.64 -19.07
N PHE A 73 4.38 -7.03 -17.89
CA PHE A 73 5.54 -6.22 -17.55
C PHE A 73 6.84 -7.03 -17.54
N LYS A 74 6.79 -8.29 -17.09
CA LYS A 74 7.95 -9.17 -17.05
C LYS A 74 8.37 -9.71 -18.42
N GLU A 75 7.39 -10.01 -19.30
CA GLU A 75 7.61 -10.75 -20.53
C GLU A 75 7.82 -9.85 -21.75
N GLN A 76 7.49 -8.57 -21.63
CA GLN A 76 7.58 -7.59 -22.70
C GLN A 76 8.55 -6.48 -22.30
N ASP A 77 9.09 -5.77 -23.29
CA ASP A 77 9.86 -4.54 -23.09
C ASP A 77 8.88 -3.42 -22.68
N ALA A 78 8.45 -3.44 -21.42
CA ALA A 78 7.40 -2.57 -20.93
C ALA A 78 7.89 -1.12 -20.74
N ASN A 79 9.19 -0.92 -20.46
CA ASN A 79 9.80 0.39 -20.37
C ASN A 79 10.21 0.96 -21.75
N GLY A 80 10.25 0.13 -22.80
CA GLY A 80 10.52 0.53 -24.17
C GLY A 80 12.00 0.83 -24.46
N ASN A 81 12.92 0.34 -23.62
CA ASN A 81 14.36 0.61 -23.75
C ASN A 81 15.08 -0.34 -24.73
N GLY A 82 14.43 -1.43 -25.13
CA GLY A 82 14.95 -2.45 -26.04
C GLY A 82 15.58 -3.66 -25.32
N ASP A 83 15.54 -3.74 -23.99
CA ASP A 83 15.96 -4.90 -23.20
C ASP A 83 14.79 -5.45 -22.36
N PRO A 84 14.08 -6.48 -22.82
CA PRO A 84 12.93 -7.05 -22.10
C PRO A 84 13.31 -7.90 -20.88
N ASN A 85 14.52 -7.79 -20.35
CA ASN A 85 14.99 -8.60 -19.21
C ASN A 85 15.38 -7.75 -18.00
N ASP A 86 15.22 -6.45 -18.04
CA ASP A 86 15.58 -5.55 -16.94
C ASP A 86 14.38 -5.06 -16.14
N GLU A 87 13.16 -5.44 -16.55
CA GLU A 87 11.93 -5.05 -15.89
C GLU A 87 11.75 -5.72 -14.52
N ILE A 88 11.41 -4.89 -13.53
CA ILE A 88 10.95 -5.32 -12.22
C ILE A 88 9.43 -5.11 -12.20
N PRO A 89 8.61 -6.18 -12.31
CA PRO A 89 7.16 -6.02 -12.39
C PRO A 89 6.56 -5.38 -11.14
N PHE A 90 6.97 -5.86 -9.94
CA PHE A 90 6.47 -5.34 -8.68
C PHE A 90 7.54 -5.38 -7.59
N SER A 91 7.79 -4.26 -6.95
CA SER A 91 8.71 -4.13 -5.83
C SER A 91 8.08 -3.40 -4.63
N GLY A 92 8.77 -3.42 -3.51
CA GLY A 92 8.42 -2.77 -2.26
C GLY A 92 9.63 -2.74 -1.34
N ALA A 93 9.42 -2.41 -0.06
CA ALA A 93 10.48 -2.39 0.94
C ALA A 93 9.97 -2.87 2.29
N ILE A 94 10.87 -3.26 3.18
CA ILE A 94 10.57 -3.65 4.56
C ILE A 94 11.09 -2.60 5.55
N ASN A 95 10.59 -2.67 6.78
CA ASN A 95 11.02 -1.79 7.88
C ASN A 95 10.85 -0.28 7.59
N THR A 96 9.88 0.06 6.76
CA THR A 96 9.50 1.41 6.42
C THR A 96 7.98 1.58 6.43
N TRP A 97 7.50 2.81 6.26
CA TRP A 97 6.07 3.09 6.31
C TRP A 97 5.36 2.68 5.03
N ALA A 98 4.46 1.70 5.17
CA ALA A 98 3.49 1.30 4.15
C ALA A 98 4.08 0.93 2.76
N ALA A 99 5.28 0.32 2.75
CA ALA A 99 5.94 -0.11 1.52
C ALA A 99 6.06 -1.64 1.37
N GLU A 100 5.56 -2.38 2.35
CA GLU A 100 5.51 -3.84 2.24
C GLU A 100 4.44 -4.28 1.22
N VAL A 101 4.80 -5.22 0.36
CA VAL A 101 3.92 -5.72 -0.71
C VAL A 101 2.73 -6.53 -0.19
N TYR A 102 2.89 -7.22 0.94
CA TYR A 102 1.91 -8.19 1.43
C TYR A 102 0.63 -7.58 2.03
N PRO A 103 0.64 -6.46 2.78
CA PRO A 103 -0.60 -5.93 3.35
C PRO A 103 -1.59 -5.48 2.28
N TYR A 104 -1.08 -4.87 1.20
CA TYR A 104 -1.93 -4.47 0.09
C TYR A 104 -2.60 -5.68 -0.57
N LEU A 105 -1.80 -6.70 -0.93
CA LEU A 105 -2.30 -7.87 -1.66
C LEU A 105 -3.25 -8.73 -0.82
N ILE A 106 -2.97 -8.91 0.49
CA ILE A 106 -3.85 -9.70 1.37
C ILE A 106 -5.22 -9.03 1.52
N ASN A 107 -5.29 -7.69 1.51
CA ASN A 107 -6.56 -6.98 1.62
C ASN A 107 -7.52 -7.22 0.45
N ALA A 108 -7.06 -7.79 -0.67
CA ALA A 108 -7.95 -8.27 -1.74
C ALA A 108 -8.72 -9.55 -1.34
N PHE A 109 -8.30 -10.26 -0.30
CA PHE A 109 -8.88 -11.54 0.14
C PHE A 109 -9.59 -11.42 1.50
N ASP A 110 -8.99 -10.72 2.47
CA ASP A 110 -9.59 -10.42 3.77
C ASP A 110 -8.94 -9.15 4.35
N TYR A 111 -9.63 -8.53 5.29
CA TYR A 111 -9.08 -7.37 5.99
C TYR A 111 -7.78 -7.72 6.70
N PHE A 112 -6.74 -6.97 6.43
CA PHE A 112 -5.42 -7.20 6.99
C PHE A 112 -4.70 -5.85 7.23
N ASP A 113 -4.51 -5.49 8.49
CA ASP A 113 -3.84 -4.25 8.87
C ASP A 113 -2.86 -4.51 10.04
N PRO A 114 -1.54 -4.53 9.74
CA PRO A 114 -0.52 -4.70 10.78
C PRO A 114 -0.51 -3.57 11.81
N SER A 115 -0.91 -2.36 11.44
CA SER A 115 -0.86 -1.19 12.32
C SER A 115 -1.83 -1.26 13.49
N ASN A 116 -2.92 -2.02 13.35
CA ASN A 116 -3.91 -2.23 14.40
C ASN A 116 -3.82 -3.62 15.07
N GLY A 117 -2.71 -4.33 14.89
CA GLY A 117 -2.50 -5.66 15.46
C GLY A 117 -3.35 -6.76 14.81
N TYR A 118 -3.71 -6.60 13.53
CA TYR A 118 -4.52 -7.55 12.76
C TYR A 118 -5.93 -7.74 13.32
N LEU A 119 -6.51 -6.71 13.94
CA LEU A 119 -7.85 -6.74 14.50
C LEU A 119 -8.88 -6.16 13.51
N LYS A 120 -9.99 -6.87 13.34
CA LYS A 120 -11.13 -6.48 12.51
C LYS A 120 -12.36 -6.26 13.40
N LEU A 121 -13.01 -5.12 13.26
CA LEU A 121 -14.31 -4.86 13.87
C LEU A 121 -15.40 -5.06 12.82
N LYS A 122 -16.27 -6.03 13.03
CA LYS A 122 -17.45 -6.27 12.19
C LYS A 122 -18.66 -6.51 13.06
N ASP A 123 -19.74 -5.78 12.81
CA ASP A 123 -21.04 -5.89 13.53
C ASP A 123 -20.89 -5.79 15.06
N GLY A 124 -19.97 -4.93 15.55
CA GLY A 124 -19.68 -4.75 16.97
C GLY A 124 -18.80 -5.84 17.59
N VAL A 125 -18.32 -6.81 16.82
CA VAL A 125 -17.45 -7.89 17.28
C VAL A 125 -16.02 -7.66 16.80
N ILE A 126 -15.07 -7.72 17.74
CA ILE A 126 -13.63 -7.68 17.43
C ILE A 126 -13.13 -9.10 17.23
N SER A 127 -12.41 -9.33 16.14
CA SER A 127 -11.79 -10.61 15.81
C SER A 127 -10.38 -10.43 15.23
N GLY A 128 -9.50 -11.42 15.45
CA GLY A 128 -8.20 -11.46 14.82
C GLY A 128 -8.29 -11.99 13.38
N THR A 129 -7.54 -11.42 12.45
CA THR A 129 -7.58 -11.79 11.04
C THR A 129 -6.38 -12.63 10.58
N ALA A 130 -5.26 -12.60 11.31
CA ALA A 130 -4.01 -13.28 10.89
C ALA A 130 -4.14 -14.79 10.60
N GLY A 131 -5.15 -15.47 11.15
CA GLY A 131 -5.37 -16.90 10.96
C GLY A 131 -6.57 -17.27 10.09
N THR A 132 -7.19 -16.32 9.42
CA THR A 132 -8.38 -16.59 8.58
C THR A 132 -8.03 -17.28 7.26
N ASP A 133 -9.01 -17.96 6.67
CA ASP A 133 -8.84 -18.59 5.35
C ASP A 133 -8.59 -17.54 4.26
N GLY A 134 -9.19 -16.35 4.34
CA GLY A 134 -8.93 -15.27 3.41
C GLY A 134 -7.47 -14.82 3.44
N VAL A 135 -6.88 -14.62 4.62
CA VAL A 135 -5.44 -14.30 4.76
C VAL A 135 -4.57 -15.44 4.20
N ARG A 136 -4.96 -16.71 4.42
CA ARG A 136 -4.24 -17.85 3.85
C ARG A 136 -4.24 -17.86 2.33
N GLU A 137 -5.38 -17.55 1.70
CA GLU A 137 -5.48 -17.45 0.24
C GLU A 137 -4.68 -16.28 -0.30
N GLY A 138 -4.69 -15.12 0.38
CA GLY A 138 -3.84 -13.99 0.05
C GLY A 138 -2.35 -14.34 0.09
N LEU A 139 -1.90 -15.08 1.12
CA LEU A 139 -0.51 -15.54 1.22
C LEU A 139 -0.14 -16.54 0.11
N LYS A 140 -1.06 -17.43 -0.28
CA LYS A 140 -0.83 -18.34 -1.43
C LYS A 140 -0.70 -17.56 -2.73
N TYR A 141 -1.53 -16.56 -2.94
CA TYR A 141 -1.47 -15.69 -4.11
C TYR A 141 -0.11 -14.98 -4.19
N ILE A 142 0.36 -14.38 -3.09
CA ILE A 142 1.68 -13.73 -3.01
C ILE A 142 2.80 -14.73 -3.27
N ALA A 143 2.73 -15.91 -2.65
CA ALA A 143 3.72 -16.97 -2.88
C ALA A 143 3.78 -17.39 -4.35
N GLY A 144 2.63 -17.44 -5.04
CA GLY A 144 2.55 -17.69 -6.48
C GLY A 144 3.23 -16.59 -7.29
N LEU A 145 2.91 -15.31 -7.02
CA LEU A 145 3.55 -14.18 -7.69
C LEU A 145 5.07 -14.18 -7.50
N TYR A 146 5.54 -14.48 -6.29
CA TYR A 146 6.95 -14.54 -5.97
C TYR A 146 7.65 -15.71 -6.69
N ALA A 147 7.05 -16.89 -6.69
CA ALA A 147 7.60 -18.09 -7.36
C ALA A 147 7.74 -17.89 -8.87
N ASP A 148 6.81 -17.14 -9.48
CA ASP A 148 6.85 -16.82 -10.91
C ASP A 148 7.75 -15.60 -11.23
N GLY A 149 8.40 -15.02 -10.21
CA GLY A 149 9.31 -13.87 -10.36
C GLY A 149 8.59 -12.58 -10.74
N LEU A 150 7.34 -12.43 -10.33
CA LEU A 150 6.54 -11.22 -10.52
C LEU A 150 6.70 -10.22 -9.37
N ILE A 151 7.23 -10.68 -8.23
CA ILE A 151 7.65 -9.84 -7.11
C ILE A 151 9.18 -9.86 -7.05
N ASP A 152 9.77 -8.69 -7.02
CA ASP A 152 11.21 -8.49 -6.80
C ASP A 152 11.66 -9.18 -5.51
N PRO A 153 12.61 -10.12 -5.54
CA PRO A 153 13.15 -10.73 -4.33
C PRO A 153 13.70 -9.70 -3.33
N ALA A 154 14.22 -8.57 -3.80
CA ALA A 154 14.71 -7.49 -2.96
C ALA A 154 13.58 -6.82 -2.15
N ALA A 155 12.34 -6.85 -2.61
CA ALA A 155 11.19 -6.29 -1.89
C ALA A 155 10.99 -6.86 -0.46
N LEU A 156 11.56 -8.03 -0.19
CA LEU A 156 11.50 -8.70 1.12
C LEU A 156 12.73 -8.42 2.00
N THR A 157 13.70 -7.65 1.53
CA THR A 157 14.97 -7.40 2.23
C THR A 157 15.47 -5.97 2.14
N GLN A 158 15.09 -5.24 1.10
CA GLN A 158 15.54 -3.86 0.87
C GLN A 158 14.83 -2.85 1.76
N ASP A 159 15.48 -1.73 1.99
CA ASP A 159 14.95 -0.58 2.69
C ASP A 159 14.31 0.47 1.73
N GLU A 160 13.77 1.53 2.31
CA GLU A 160 13.14 2.63 1.56
C GLU A 160 14.11 3.33 0.60
N SER A 161 15.37 3.49 0.99
CA SER A 161 16.38 4.15 0.15
C SER A 161 16.66 3.34 -1.12
N GLN A 162 16.72 2.03 -0.99
CA GLN A 162 16.91 1.10 -2.10
C GLN A 162 15.69 1.09 -3.03
N LEU A 163 14.47 1.07 -2.46
CA LEU A 163 13.24 1.18 -3.26
C LEU A 163 13.17 2.52 -4.00
N SER A 164 13.46 3.64 -3.32
CA SER A 164 13.48 4.97 -3.93
C SER A 164 14.50 5.08 -5.06
N ALA A 165 15.64 4.38 -4.94
CA ALA A 165 16.65 4.36 -5.98
C ALA A 165 16.15 3.71 -7.30
N LEU A 166 15.15 2.82 -7.24
CA LEU A 166 14.54 2.26 -8.45
C LEU A 166 13.72 3.30 -9.23
N GLY A 167 13.05 4.22 -8.52
CA GLY A 167 12.22 5.27 -9.13
C GLY A 167 12.98 6.53 -9.53
N THR A 168 14.24 6.69 -9.09
CA THR A 168 15.06 7.88 -9.38
C THR A 168 16.12 7.65 -10.47
N LYS A 169 16.17 6.47 -11.07
CA LYS A 169 17.03 6.18 -12.21
C LYS A 169 16.58 6.98 -13.43
N GLU A 170 17.55 7.34 -14.29
CA GLU A 170 17.25 7.97 -15.58
C GLU A 170 16.36 7.06 -16.43
N GLU A 171 16.53 5.76 -16.30
CA GLU A 171 15.74 4.72 -16.92
C GLU A 171 14.94 3.99 -15.85
N VAL A 172 13.62 4.07 -15.95
CA VAL A 172 12.69 3.44 -14.98
C VAL A 172 12.57 1.96 -15.29
N ILE A 173 13.03 1.12 -14.37
CA ILE A 173 13.01 -0.34 -14.50
C ILE A 173 11.98 -1.02 -13.57
N CYS A 174 11.20 -0.26 -12.80
CA CYS A 174 10.19 -0.79 -11.90
C CYS A 174 8.79 -0.34 -12.34
N GLY A 175 7.97 -1.30 -12.75
CA GLY A 175 6.62 -1.04 -13.26
C GLY A 175 5.58 -0.79 -12.19
N THR A 176 5.75 -1.40 -11.01
CA THR A 176 4.79 -1.30 -9.91
C THR A 176 5.53 -1.25 -8.58
N ALA A 177 5.15 -0.34 -7.70
CA ALA A 177 5.74 -0.20 -6.37
C ALA A 177 4.70 -0.10 -5.26
N ALA A 178 4.91 -0.85 -4.18
CA ALA A 178 4.19 -0.65 -2.92
C ALA A 178 4.85 0.50 -2.15
N CYS A 179 4.12 1.59 -1.92
CA CYS A 179 4.56 2.64 -1.00
C CYS A 179 3.40 3.54 -0.59
N GLY A 180 3.48 4.12 0.58
CA GLY A 180 2.42 4.97 1.12
C GLY A 180 2.25 6.27 0.33
N HIS A 181 3.30 6.80 -0.27
CA HIS A 181 3.30 8.00 -1.12
C HIS A 181 4.45 7.95 -2.11
N ILE A 182 4.28 8.61 -3.23
CA ILE A 182 5.32 8.99 -4.19
C ILE A 182 5.48 10.49 -4.15
N GLY A 183 6.71 10.97 -3.99
CA GLY A 183 7.03 12.40 -3.98
C GLY A 183 8.44 12.63 -3.54
#